data_b7f5ec6305e79931e5aac78e8130cf3f
#
_entry.id   b7f5ec6305e79931e5aac78e8130cf3f
#
_cell.length_a   1.000
_cell.length_b   1.000
_cell.length_c   1.000
_cell.angle_alpha   90.00
_cell.angle_beta   90.00
_cell.angle_gamma   90.00
#
_symmetry.space_group_name_H-M   'P 1'
#
loop_
_entity.id
_entity.type
_entity.pdbx_description
1 polymer ?
#
loop_
_entity_poly.entity_id
_entity_poly.type
_entity_poly.pdbx_seq_one_letter_code
_entity_poly.pdbx_strand_id
1 'polypeptide(L)'
;MRQKAGFVLAESQKDQGHIPVMPGEVIEAMDGTKIGLMIDGTVGSGGHSASLLEAYPGRNLLGLDLDLQALGMASDKLKHFGSRSRLIHGSYMDMSTLSRRMGKVKVCGILLDLGLSSMQLDDRSRGFSFRNNGVLDMRFDQSSGGKTAQDILNDWSETDLANLFYEFGEEPRSRKIAAQLVKNRPIYETETLADLIVDITNQRRKIHPATRVFQALRIAVNGELENIQKGLKEGELLLRSGGKFVVI
;
A
#
# COMPACT_ATOMS: atom_id res chain seq x y z
N MET A 1 -28.57 20.55 -25.02
CA MET A 1 -29.07 19.42 -24.19
C MET A 1 -28.01 18.30 -24.18
N ARG A 2 -27.25 18.17 -23.10
CA ARG A 2 -26.28 17.08 -22.96
C ARG A 2 -26.95 15.92 -22.22
N GLN A 3 -27.13 14.80 -22.90
CA GLN A 3 -27.61 13.57 -22.31
C GLN A 3 -26.57 13.06 -21.34
N LYS A 4 -26.92 12.95 -20.04
CA LYS A 4 -26.16 12.20 -19.03
C LYS A 4 -26.36 10.70 -19.35
N ALA A 5 -25.33 10.05 -19.82
CA ALA A 5 -25.30 8.60 -19.89
C ALA A 5 -25.25 8.06 -18.47
N GLY A 6 -26.39 7.58 -17.98
CA GLY A 6 -26.47 6.84 -16.74
C GLY A 6 -25.80 5.47 -16.93
N PHE A 7 -24.67 5.26 -16.27
CA PHE A 7 -24.08 3.93 -16.16
C PHE A 7 -24.94 3.11 -15.20
N VAL A 8 -25.68 2.15 -15.73
CA VAL A 8 -26.31 1.11 -14.94
C VAL A 8 -25.22 0.09 -14.64
N LEU A 9 -24.80 0.03 -13.38
CA LEU A 9 -23.97 -1.07 -12.87
C LEU A 9 -24.81 -2.35 -12.94
N ALA A 10 -24.47 -3.24 -13.85
CA ALA A 10 -25.03 -4.59 -13.88
C ALA A 10 -24.65 -5.30 -12.57
N GLU A 11 -25.65 -5.74 -11.81
CA GLU A 11 -25.49 -6.62 -10.64
C GLU A 11 -24.92 -7.95 -11.12
N SER A 12 -23.58 -8.09 -11.10
CA SER A 12 -22.91 -9.37 -11.25
C SER A 12 -22.61 -9.92 -9.84
N GLN A 13 -23.08 -11.11 -9.61
CA GLN A 13 -22.87 -12.06 -8.52
C GLN A 13 -21.83 -11.66 -7.44
N LYS A 14 -22.28 -11.77 -6.20
CA LYS A 14 -21.51 -11.58 -4.94
C LYS A 14 -20.19 -12.35 -4.95
N ASP A 15 -19.15 -11.73 -5.49
CA ASP A 15 -17.79 -12.01 -5.08
C ASP A 15 -17.57 -11.16 -3.81
N GLN A 16 -17.30 -11.80 -2.67
CA GLN A 16 -16.99 -11.12 -1.41
C GLN A 16 -15.55 -10.53 -1.50
N GLY A 17 -15.22 -9.90 -2.59
CA GLY A 17 -13.97 -9.24 -2.86
C GLY A 17 -13.96 -7.82 -2.29
N HIS A 18 -12.87 -7.45 -1.68
CA HIS A 18 -12.56 -6.10 -1.24
C HIS A 18 -12.92 -5.06 -2.31
N ILE A 19 -13.84 -4.15 -1.96
CA ILE A 19 -14.19 -3.01 -2.82
C ILE A 19 -13.06 -1.98 -2.72
N PRO A 20 -12.44 -1.58 -3.84
CA PRO A 20 -11.39 -0.56 -3.80
C PRO A 20 -11.92 0.77 -3.25
N VAL A 21 -11.04 1.57 -2.67
CA VAL A 21 -11.39 2.90 -2.15
C VAL A 21 -11.66 3.84 -3.34
N MET A 22 -12.78 4.59 -3.31
CA MET A 22 -13.11 5.63 -4.31
C MET A 22 -13.00 5.17 -5.78
N PRO A 23 -13.57 4.03 -6.19
CA PRO A 23 -13.34 3.48 -7.53
C PRO A 23 -13.89 4.39 -8.65
N GLY A 24 -15.00 5.08 -8.41
CA GLY A 24 -15.60 6.03 -9.34
C GLY A 24 -14.74 7.26 -9.56
N GLU A 25 -14.24 7.83 -8.46
CA GLU A 25 -13.37 9.01 -8.46
C GLU A 25 -12.03 8.72 -9.13
N VAL A 26 -11.47 7.51 -8.92
CA VAL A 26 -10.24 7.08 -9.62
C VAL A 26 -10.47 6.97 -11.11
N ILE A 27 -11.59 6.39 -11.56
CA ILE A 27 -11.93 6.31 -12.97
C ILE A 27 -12.07 7.73 -13.56
N GLU A 28 -12.79 8.62 -12.89
CA GLU A 28 -12.98 10.01 -13.33
C GLU A 28 -11.65 10.78 -13.39
N ALA A 29 -10.82 10.68 -12.34
CA ALA A 29 -9.51 11.32 -12.29
C ALA A 29 -8.55 10.82 -13.39
N MET A 30 -8.67 9.53 -13.76
CA MET A 30 -7.90 8.92 -14.84
C MET A 30 -8.47 9.21 -16.22
N ASP A 31 -9.61 9.91 -16.36
CA ASP A 31 -10.13 10.28 -17.66
C ASP A 31 -9.21 11.29 -18.35
N GLY A 32 -9.05 11.12 -19.64
CA GLY A 32 -8.18 11.97 -20.49
C GLY A 32 -7.64 11.22 -21.68
N THR A 33 -6.73 10.29 -21.50
CA THR A 33 -6.14 9.53 -22.61
C THR A 33 -6.70 8.12 -22.69
N LYS A 34 -7.52 7.85 -23.70
CA LYS A 34 -8.25 6.58 -23.85
C LYS A 34 -7.39 5.39 -24.29
N ILE A 35 -6.18 5.63 -24.76
CA ILE A 35 -5.29 4.59 -25.32
C ILE A 35 -3.89 4.73 -24.73
N GLY A 36 -3.25 3.61 -24.44
CA GLY A 36 -1.84 3.53 -24.02
C GLY A 36 -1.60 2.64 -22.82
N LEU A 37 -0.37 2.62 -22.38
CA LEU A 37 0.01 1.91 -21.14
C LEU A 37 -0.33 2.80 -19.93
N MET A 38 -1.01 2.23 -18.94
CA MET A 38 -1.10 2.76 -17.59
C MET A 38 -0.32 1.89 -16.62
N ILE A 39 0.17 2.49 -15.54
CA ILE A 39 0.84 1.78 -14.45
C ILE A 39 -0.05 1.88 -13.21
N ASP A 40 -0.30 0.74 -12.58
CA ASP A 40 -0.80 0.65 -11.21
C ASP A 40 0.38 0.19 -10.36
N GLY A 41 0.96 1.10 -9.59
CA GLY A 41 2.17 0.86 -8.81
C GLY A 41 1.92 0.12 -7.49
N THR A 42 0.66 -0.09 -7.15
CA THR A 42 0.15 -0.71 -5.92
C THR A 42 -1.06 -1.58 -6.27
N VAL A 43 -0.87 -2.53 -7.20
CA VAL A 43 -2.00 -3.24 -7.82
C VAL A 43 -2.85 -4.02 -6.80
N GLY A 44 -2.28 -4.42 -5.67
CA GLY A 44 -2.96 -5.16 -4.64
C GLY A 44 -3.65 -6.41 -5.20
N SER A 45 -4.93 -6.61 -4.88
CA SER A 45 -5.75 -7.69 -5.46
C SER A 45 -6.32 -7.36 -6.86
N GLY A 46 -5.94 -6.24 -7.47
CA GLY A 46 -6.33 -5.87 -8.83
C GLY A 46 -7.68 -5.16 -8.95
N GLY A 47 -8.26 -4.67 -7.87
CA GLY A 47 -9.58 -4.03 -7.88
C GLY A 47 -9.66 -2.79 -8.74
N HIS A 48 -8.83 -1.77 -8.48
CA HIS A 48 -8.71 -0.56 -9.28
C HIS A 48 -8.33 -0.87 -10.73
N SER A 49 -7.34 -1.73 -10.90
CA SER A 49 -6.85 -2.15 -12.21
C SER A 49 -7.95 -2.77 -13.09
N ALA A 50 -8.80 -3.64 -12.51
CA ALA A 50 -9.94 -4.23 -13.22
C ALA A 50 -10.91 -3.13 -13.67
N SER A 51 -11.35 -2.26 -12.76
CA SER A 51 -12.28 -1.17 -13.06
C SER A 51 -11.74 -0.21 -14.14
N LEU A 52 -10.44 0.10 -14.12
CA LEU A 52 -9.79 0.95 -15.12
C LEU A 52 -9.68 0.26 -16.49
N LEU A 53 -9.40 -1.05 -16.55
CA LEU A 53 -9.34 -1.80 -17.81
C LEU A 53 -10.73 -2.00 -18.42
N GLU A 54 -11.79 -2.09 -17.61
CA GLU A 54 -13.19 -2.12 -18.06
C GLU A 54 -13.61 -0.76 -18.61
N ALA A 55 -13.34 0.32 -17.86
CA ALA A 55 -13.70 1.68 -18.25
C ALA A 55 -12.98 2.15 -19.53
N TYR A 56 -11.76 1.64 -19.75
CA TYR A 56 -10.90 2.08 -20.87
C TYR A 56 -10.38 0.91 -21.70
N PRO A 57 -11.18 0.37 -22.65
CA PRO A 57 -10.80 -0.82 -23.44
C PRO A 57 -9.52 -0.66 -24.28
N GLY A 58 -9.12 0.58 -24.62
CA GLY A 58 -7.89 0.88 -25.37
C GLY A 58 -6.62 0.96 -24.51
N ARG A 59 -6.70 0.78 -23.19
CA ARG A 59 -5.55 0.81 -22.29
C ARG A 59 -4.98 -0.59 -22.05
N ASN A 60 -3.67 -0.62 -21.84
CA ASN A 60 -2.95 -1.74 -21.27
C ASN A 60 -2.49 -1.38 -19.87
N LEU A 61 -2.30 -2.37 -19.02
CA LEU A 61 -1.87 -2.26 -17.63
C LEU A 61 -0.49 -2.87 -17.43
N LEU A 62 0.37 -2.17 -16.71
CA LEU A 62 1.48 -2.71 -15.94
C LEU A 62 1.13 -2.58 -14.47
N GLY A 63 0.80 -3.69 -13.81
CA GLY A 63 0.54 -3.74 -12.37
C GLY A 63 1.81 -4.13 -11.62
N LEU A 64 2.16 -3.37 -10.60
CA LEU A 64 3.29 -3.62 -9.72
C LEU A 64 2.79 -3.82 -8.29
N ASP A 65 3.39 -4.75 -7.58
CA ASP A 65 3.24 -4.88 -6.13
C ASP A 65 4.47 -5.55 -5.53
N LEU A 66 4.73 -5.27 -4.28
CA LEU A 66 5.76 -5.93 -3.47
C LEU A 66 5.25 -7.19 -2.79
N ASP A 67 3.93 -7.36 -2.72
CA ASP A 67 3.26 -8.48 -2.08
C ASP A 67 2.92 -9.57 -3.11
N LEU A 68 3.64 -10.69 -3.05
CA LEU A 68 3.42 -11.82 -3.96
C LEU A 68 2.03 -12.44 -3.82
N GLN A 69 1.44 -12.42 -2.62
CA GLN A 69 0.10 -12.94 -2.39
C GLN A 69 -0.94 -12.05 -3.07
N ALA A 70 -0.78 -10.73 -2.95
CA ALA A 70 -1.63 -9.76 -3.65
C ALA A 70 -1.53 -9.92 -5.17
N LEU A 71 -0.32 -10.09 -5.72
CA LEU A 71 -0.11 -10.36 -7.15
C LEU A 71 -0.77 -11.64 -7.63
N GLY A 72 -0.78 -12.69 -6.80
CA GLY A 72 -1.52 -13.92 -7.12
C GLY A 72 -3.01 -13.66 -7.30
N MET A 73 -3.63 -12.94 -6.36
CA MET A 73 -5.05 -12.55 -6.44
C MET A 73 -5.33 -11.63 -7.64
N ALA A 74 -4.44 -10.65 -7.89
CA ALA A 74 -4.56 -9.78 -9.05
C ALA A 74 -4.48 -10.57 -10.36
N SER A 75 -3.61 -11.58 -10.44
CA SER A 75 -3.48 -12.44 -11.62
C SER A 75 -4.79 -13.17 -11.93
N ASP A 76 -5.44 -13.73 -10.93
CA ASP A 76 -6.73 -14.39 -11.10
C ASP A 76 -7.83 -13.40 -11.52
N LYS A 77 -7.91 -12.25 -10.85
CA LYS A 77 -8.91 -11.22 -11.13
C LYS A 77 -8.75 -10.61 -12.54
N LEU A 78 -7.52 -10.36 -12.98
CA LEU A 78 -7.22 -9.70 -14.24
C LEU A 78 -7.06 -10.67 -15.43
N LYS A 79 -7.16 -11.98 -15.20
CA LYS A 79 -6.96 -13.04 -16.19
C LYS A 79 -7.77 -12.84 -17.48
N HIS A 80 -9.01 -12.40 -17.35
CA HIS A 80 -9.93 -12.23 -18.48
C HIS A 80 -9.55 -11.07 -19.41
N PHE A 81 -8.67 -10.13 -18.97
CA PHE A 81 -8.13 -9.07 -19.83
C PHE A 81 -6.99 -9.55 -20.75
N GLY A 82 -6.48 -10.77 -20.54
CA GLY A 82 -5.47 -11.38 -21.38
C GLY A 82 -4.19 -10.54 -21.47
N SER A 83 -3.72 -10.32 -22.71
CA SER A 83 -2.48 -9.56 -22.96
C SER A 83 -2.53 -8.07 -22.59
N ARG A 84 -3.71 -7.55 -22.25
CA ARG A 84 -3.84 -6.15 -21.79
C ARG A 84 -3.35 -5.93 -20.36
N SER A 85 -3.25 -6.97 -19.55
CA SER A 85 -2.74 -6.90 -18.19
C SER A 85 -1.42 -7.64 -18.04
N ARG A 86 -0.43 -6.98 -17.46
CA ARG A 86 0.86 -7.58 -17.11
C ARG A 86 1.20 -7.20 -15.66
N LEU A 87 1.49 -8.22 -14.87
CA LEU A 87 1.84 -8.07 -13.45
C LEU A 87 3.31 -8.38 -13.25
N ILE A 88 3.96 -7.59 -12.41
CA ILE A 88 5.39 -7.76 -12.06
C ILE A 88 5.55 -7.56 -10.55
N HIS A 89 6.25 -8.49 -9.90
CA HIS A 89 6.73 -8.30 -8.53
C HIS A 89 7.83 -7.23 -8.55
N GLY A 90 7.56 -6.08 -7.95
CA GLY A 90 8.47 -4.94 -7.95
C GLY A 90 7.84 -3.69 -7.40
N SER A 91 8.69 -2.71 -7.13
CA SER A 91 8.29 -1.43 -6.56
C SER A 91 7.94 -0.41 -7.63
N TYR A 92 7.00 0.47 -7.31
CA TYR A 92 6.72 1.66 -8.12
C TYR A 92 7.92 2.64 -8.19
N MET A 93 8.92 2.50 -7.32
CA MET A 93 10.18 3.23 -7.43
C MET A 93 10.98 2.87 -8.68
N ASP A 94 10.74 1.68 -9.24
CA ASP A 94 11.45 1.16 -10.41
C ASP A 94 10.61 1.21 -11.69
N MET A 95 9.46 1.89 -11.66
CA MET A 95 8.48 1.85 -12.74
C MET A 95 9.04 2.32 -14.09
N SER A 96 10.00 3.25 -14.12
CA SER A 96 10.71 3.64 -15.35
C SER A 96 11.50 2.49 -15.95
N THR A 97 12.28 1.80 -15.14
CA THR A 97 13.07 0.66 -15.56
C THR A 97 12.20 -0.47 -16.05
N LEU A 98 11.13 -0.78 -15.30
CA LEU A 98 10.20 -1.86 -15.63
C LEU A 98 9.40 -1.54 -16.91
N SER A 99 8.94 -0.30 -17.08
CA SER A 99 8.25 0.16 -18.29
C SER A 99 9.14 0.09 -19.54
N ARG A 100 10.41 0.50 -19.42
CA ARG A 100 11.38 0.41 -20.53
C ARG A 100 11.65 -1.02 -20.97
N ARG A 101 11.71 -1.99 -20.04
CA ARG A 101 11.83 -3.41 -20.38
C ARG A 101 10.64 -3.93 -21.20
N MET A 102 9.49 -3.24 -21.13
CA MET A 102 8.33 -3.51 -21.98
C MET A 102 8.34 -2.71 -23.28
N GLY A 103 9.42 -2.02 -23.62
CA GLY A 103 9.53 -1.16 -24.81
C GLY A 103 8.70 0.13 -24.71
N LYS A 104 8.29 0.55 -23.51
CA LYS A 104 7.49 1.76 -23.29
C LYS A 104 8.31 2.82 -22.55
N VAL A 105 8.39 4.01 -23.14
CA VAL A 105 9.11 5.15 -22.56
C VAL A 105 8.16 6.13 -21.88
N LYS A 106 6.89 6.17 -22.33
CA LYS A 106 5.86 7.07 -21.80
C LYS A 106 4.55 6.33 -21.55
N VAL A 107 3.85 6.71 -20.47
CA VAL A 107 2.58 6.11 -20.05
C VAL A 107 1.45 7.13 -20.03
N CYS A 108 0.21 6.66 -20.18
CA CYS A 108 -0.96 7.52 -20.21
C CYS A 108 -1.57 7.78 -18.83
N GLY A 109 -1.23 6.97 -17.86
CA GLY A 109 -1.72 7.13 -16.49
C GLY A 109 -0.87 6.35 -15.50
N ILE A 110 -0.84 6.84 -14.27
CA ILE A 110 -0.20 6.17 -13.12
C ILE A 110 -1.16 6.25 -11.95
N LEU A 111 -1.37 5.14 -11.27
CA LEU A 111 -2.11 5.04 -10.02
C LEU A 111 -1.19 4.55 -8.90
N LEU A 112 -1.25 5.20 -7.76
CA LEU A 112 -0.69 4.73 -6.49
C LEU A 112 -1.81 4.79 -5.44
N ASP A 113 -2.24 3.63 -4.93
CA ASP A 113 -3.11 3.49 -3.76
C ASP A 113 -2.22 3.11 -2.57
N LEU A 114 -1.90 4.14 -1.75
CA LEU A 114 -0.87 4.03 -0.72
C LEU A 114 -1.47 3.56 0.61
N GLY A 115 -0.80 2.64 1.25
CA GLY A 115 -1.20 2.15 2.57
C GLY A 115 -1.29 0.63 2.64
N LEU A 116 -2.27 0.14 3.39
CA LEU A 116 -2.48 -1.28 3.67
C LEU A 116 -3.75 -1.81 3.02
N SER A 117 -3.67 -2.99 2.46
CA SER A 117 -4.86 -3.75 2.06
C SER A 117 -5.53 -4.39 3.28
N SER A 118 -6.85 -4.62 3.20
CA SER A 118 -7.58 -5.37 4.23
C SER A 118 -7.00 -6.76 4.44
N MET A 119 -6.53 -7.40 3.38
CA MET A 119 -5.89 -8.72 3.45
C MET A 119 -4.63 -8.70 4.31
N GLN A 120 -3.77 -7.67 4.16
CA GLN A 120 -2.58 -7.52 4.99
C GLN A 120 -2.91 -7.25 6.46
N LEU A 121 -4.02 -6.54 6.74
CA LEU A 121 -4.49 -6.27 8.10
C LEU A 121 -5.06 -7.53 8.77
N ASP A 122 -5.65 -8.43 8.02
CA ASP A 122 -6.30 -9.65 8.55
C ASP A 122 -5.32 -10.81 8.72
N ASP A 123 -4.20 -10.80 7.99
CA ASP A 123 -3.18 -11.85 8.05
C ASP A 123 -2.25 -11.65 9.26
N ARG A 124 -2.39 -12.56 10.25
CA ARG A 124 -1.57 -12.56 11.48
C ARG A 124 -0.07 -12.74 11.23
N SER A 125 0.30 -13.42 10.15
CA SER A 125 1.71 -13.65 9.79
C SER A 125 2.41 -12.40 9.28
N ARG A 126 1.64 -11.34 8.96
CA ARG A 126 2.15 -10.08 8.44
C ARG A 126 2.40 -9.02 9.53
N GLY A 127 1.73 -9.10 10.66
CA GLY A 127 1.95 -8.23 11.82
C GLY A 127 1.51 -6.77 11.68
N PHE A 128 0.70 -6.42 10.69
CA PHE A 128 0.22 -5.06 10.49
C PHE A 128 -0.90 -4.64 11.45
N SER A 129 -1.54 -5.60 12.10
CA SER A 129 -2.69 -5.36 12.97
C SER A 129 -2.46 -5.97 14.36
N PHE A 130 -2.99 -5.29 15.37
CA PHE A 130 -3.05 -5.78 16.75
C PHE A 130 -4.45 -6.32 17.14
N ARG A 131 -5.38 -6.41 16.18
CA ARG A 131 -6.72 -7.01 16.41
C ARG A 131 -6.65 -8.52 16.60
N ASN A 132 -5.70 -9.13 15.93
CA ASN A 132 -5.38 -10.54 16.04
C ASN A 132 -3.91 -10.67 16.37
N ASN A 133 -3.57 -11.44 17.40
CA ASN A 133 -2.17 -11.63 17.76
C ASN A 133 -1.38 -12.30 16.63
N GLY A 134 -0.19 -11.81 16.37
CA GLY A 134 0.70 -12.27 15.31
C GLY A 134 2.13 -11.80 15.49
N VAL A 135 3.01 -12.20 14.59
CA VAL A 135 4.43 -11.81 14.59
C VAL A 135 4.59 -10.33 14.18
N LEU A 136 5.59 -9.63 14.68
CA LEU A 136 5.90 -8.24 14.34
C LEU A 136 6.80 -8.17 13.09
N ASP A 137 6.27 -8.59 11.93
CA ASP A 137 6.99 -8.53 10.65
C ASP A 137 6.87 -7.15 10.01
N MET A 138 5.70 -6.76 9.55
CA MET A 138 5.31 -5.51 8.88
C MET A 138 6.00 -5.24 7.53
N ARG A 139 6.73 -6.16 6.92
CA ARG A 139 7.30 -5.98 5.58
C ARG A 139 6.22 -6.16 4.50
N PHE A 140 6.18 -5.27 3.51
CA PHE A 140 5.36 -5.49 2.31
C PHE A 140 5.91 -6.64 1.47
N ASP A 141 7.23 -6.73 1.35
CA ASP A 141 7.93 -7.83 0.70
C ASP A 141 8.65 -8.70 1.72
N GLN A 142 8.03 -9.81 2.11
CA GLN A 142 8.65 -10.78 3.04
C GLN A 142 9.82 -11.55 2.41
N SER A 143 9.96 -11.54 1.08
CA SER A 143 11.05 -12.21 0.36
C SER A 143 12.34 -11.39 0.31
N SER A 144 12.28 -10.09 0.60
CA SER A 144 13.40 -9.16 0.43
C SER A 144 14.52 -9.27 1.47
N GLY A 145 14.33 -10.00 2.57
CA GLY A 145 15.32 -10.12 3.64
C GLY A 145 15.56 -8.83 4.46
N GLY A 146 14.71 -7.80 4.30
CA GLY A 146 14.80 -6.54 5.07
C GLY A 146 14.45 -6.71 6.56
N LYS A 147 14.75 -5.67 7.35
CA LYS A 147 14.42 -5.64 8.80
C LYS A 147 12.92 -5.68 9.03
N THR A 148 12.52 -6.47 10.01
CA THR A 148 11.13 -6.55 10.49
C THR A 148 10.85 -5.48 11.55
N ALA A 149 9.57 -5.27 11.89
CA ALA A 149 9.19 -4.44 13.03
C ALA A 149 9.75 -4.99 14.36
N GLN A 150 9.86 -6.32 14.47
CA GLN A 150 10.51 -6.99 15.59
C GLN A 150 11.97 -6.59 15.72
N ASP A 151 12.74 -6.57 14.62
CA ASP A 151 14.15 -6.19 14.64
C ASP A 151 14.30 -4.72 15.06
N ILE A 152 13.46 -3.83 14.51
CA ILE A 152 13.46 -2.41 14.91
C ILE A 152 13.19 -2.26 16.41
N LEU A 153 12.14 -2.90 16.91
CA LEU A 153 11.77 -2.79 18.33
C LEU A 153 12.85 -3.33 19.27
N ASN A 154 13.54 -4.41 18.88
CA ASN A 154 14.47 -5.08 19.78
C ASN A 154 15.92 -4.58 19.66
N ASP A 155 16.32 -4.02 18.49
CA ASP A 155 17.72 -3.65 18.24
C ASP A 155 17.98 -2.14 18.33
N TRP A 156 16.98 -1.29 18.00
CA TRP A 156 17.20 0.15 17.93
C TRP A 156 17.34 0.78 19.31
N SER A 157 18.11 1.89 19.38
CA SER A 157 18.25 2.62 20.63
C SER A 157 16.92 3.25 21.10
N GLU A 158 16.81 3.57 22.38
CA GLU A 158 15.67 4.28 22.93
C GLU A 158 15.42 5.61 22.20
N THR A 159 16.50 6.32 21.89
CA THR A 159 16.44 7.61 21.18
C THR A 159 15.90 7.43 19.75
N ASP A 160 16.38 6.42 19.02
CA ASP A 160 15.93 6.17 17.65
C ASP A 160 14.45 5.76 17.61
N LEU A 161 14.01 4.90 18.55
CA LEU A 161 12.60 4.54 18.69
C LEU A 161 11.72 5.75 19.05
N ALA A 162 12.21 6.62 19.94
CA ALA A 162 11.46 7.82 20.31
C ALA A 162 11.29 8.78 19.12
N ASN A 163 12.34 8.97 18.33
CA ASN A 163 12.30 9.78 17.13
C ASN A 163 11.37 9.16 16.08
N LEU A 164 11.49 7.86 15.85
CA LEU A 164 10.61 7.10 14.95
C LEU A 164 9.12 7.33 15.27
N PHE A 165 8.74 7.12 16.54
CA PHE A 165 7.35 7.26 16.97
C PHE A 165 6.86 8.71 16.91
N TYR A 166 7.75 9.67 17.12
CA TYR A 166 7.42 11.09 17.00
C TYR A 166 7.24 11.53 15.55
N GLU A 167 8.21 11.23 14.70
CA GLU A 167 8.25 11.69 13.30
C GLU A 167 7.22 10.99 12.42
N PHE A 168 7.12 9.67 12.50
CA PHE A 168 6.24 8.88 11.61
C PHE A 168 4.89 8.51 12.22
N GLY A 169 4.82 8.49 13.56
CA GLY A 169 3.58 8.18 14.26
C GLY A 169 2.85 9.41 14.82
N GLU A 170 3.50 10.58 14.81
CA GLU A 170 2.99 11.78 15.47
C GLU A 170 2.59 11.51 16.94
N GLU A 171 3.35 10.64 17.63
CA GLU A 171 3.04 10.22 18.98
C GLU A 171 3.69 11.15 20.00
N PRO A 172 2.91 11.98 20.72
CA PRO A 172 3.45 12.97 21.65
C PRO A 172 4.13 12.37 22.87
N ARG A 173 3.85 11.09 23.18
CA ARG A 173 4.47 10.34 24.28
C ARG A 173 5.60 9.44 23.82
N SER A 174 6.13 9.66 22.63
CA SER A 174 7.12 8.82 21.97
C SER A 174 8.29 8.46 22.87
N ARG A 175 8.86 9.41 23.61
CA ARG A 175 9.97 9.17 24.55
C ARG A 175 9.58 8.22 25.70
N LYS A 176 8.40 8.44 26.29
CA LYS A 176 7.91 7.58 27.38
C LYS A 176 7.66 6.15 26.89
N ILE A 177 7.07 6.03 25.70
CA ILE A 177 6.79 4.75 25.07
C ILE A 177 8.11 4.03 24.74
N ALA A 178 9.05 4.69 24.08
CA ALA A 178 10.34 4.11 23.72
C ALA A 178 11.11 3.60 24.95
N ALA A 179 11.21 4.41 26.02
CA ALA A 179 11.87 4.02 27.26
C ALA A 179 11.25 2.76 27.89
N GLN A 180 9.94 2.65 27.88
CA GLN A 180 9.26 1.48 28.44
C GLN A 180 9.38 0.25 27.53
N LEU A 181 9.31 0.40 26.20
CA LEU A 181 9.51 -0.72 25.28
C LEU A 181 10.91 -1.29 25.41
N VAL A 182 11.95 -0.45 25.49
CA VAL A 182 13.35 -0.91 25.72
C VAL A 182 13.49 -1.71 27.02
N LYS A 183 12.82 -1.31 28.09
CA LYS A 183 12.84 -2.02 29.38
C LYS A 183 12.14 -3.39 29.34
N ASN A 184 11.16 -3.54 28.44
CA ASN A 184 10.34 -4.74 28.34
C ASN A 184 10.75 -5.65 27.18
N ARG A 185 11.92 -5.43 26.59
CA ARG A 185 12.49 -6.31 25.56
C ARG A 185 12.79 -7.70 26.11
N PRO A 186 12.69 -8.77 25.30
CA PRO A 186 12.33 -8.76 23.88
C PRO A 186 10.82 -8.74 23.63
N ILE A 187 10.37 -8.09 22.52
CA ILE A 187 8.97 -7.98 22.11
C ILE A 187 8.83 -8.68 20.74
N TYR A 188 7.97 -9.70 20.66
CA TYR A 188 7.84 -10.56 19.48
C TYR A 188 6.46 -10.51 18.83
N GLU A 189 5.43 -10.12 19.58
CA GLU A 189 4.03 -10.27 19.17
C GLU A 189 3.30 -8.93 19.18
N THR A 190 2.33 -8.83 18.26
CA THR A 190 1.54 -7.60 18.07
C THR A 190 0.68 -7.27 19.28
N GLU A 191 0.10 -8.27 19.95
CA GLU A 191 -0.72 -8.08 21.16
C GLU A 191 0.13 -7.57 22.32
N THR A 192 1.28 -8.20 22.57
CA THR A 192 2.22 -7.77 23.61
C THR A 192 2.63 -6.30 23.43
N LEU A 193 2.96 -5.89 22.19
CA LEU A 193 3.30 -4.50 21.90
C LEU A 193 2.11 -3.57 22.16
N ALA A 194 0.91 -3.95 21.72
CA ALA A 194 -0.28 -3.13 21.88
C ALA A 194 -0.65 -2.94 23.35
N ASP A 195 -0.61 -3.99 24.15
CA ASP A 195 -0.92 -3.98 25.58
C ASP A 195 0.07 -3.11 26.36
N LEU A 196 1.37 -3.25 26.09
CA LEU A 196 2.40 -2.38 26.69
C LEU A 196 2.11 -0.91 26.41
N ILE A 197 1.70 -0.55 25.19
CA ILE A 197 1.40 0.84 24.83
C ILE A 197 0.14 1.33 25.56
N VAL A 198 -0.88 0.49 25.73
CA VAL A 198 -2.10 0.81 26.49
C VAL A 198 -1.74 1.13 27.94
N ASP A 199 -0.95 0.27 28.60
CA ASP A 199 -0.54 0.42 29.97
C ASP A 199 0.31 1.70 30.18
N ILE A 200 1.23 1.98 29.27
CA ILE A 200 2.07 3.19 29.31
C ILE A 200 1.25 4.46 29.18
N THR A 201 0.26 4.44 28.28
CA THR A 201 -0.51 5.65 27.95
C THR A 201 -1.68 5.88 28.88
N ASN A 202 -2.18 4.83 29.52
CA ASN A 202 -3.35 4.87 30.42
C ASN A 202 -4.54 5.66 29.83
N GLN A 203 -4.80 5.50 28.52
CA GLN A 203 -5.83 6.26 27.80
C GLN A 203 -6.80 5.35 27.06
N ARG A 204 -8.10 5.56 27.33
CA ARG A 204 -9.21 5.07 26.48
C ARG A 204 -9.57 6.20 25.51
N ARG A 205 -9.08 6.15 24.28
CA ARG A 205 -9.40 7.09 23.20
C ARG A 205 -10.28 6.43 22.14
N LYS A 206 -10.90 7.26 21.29
CA LYS A 206 -11.65 6.78 20.10
C LYS A 206 -10.75 5.97 19.15
N ILE A 207 -9.47 6.36 19.03
CA ILE A 207 -8.44 5.65 18.28
C ILE A 207 -7.56 4.90 19.28
N HIS A 208 -7.29 3.63 19.00
CA HIS A 208 -6.47 2.78 19.87
C HIS A 208 -5.07 3.38 20.05
N PRO A 209 -4.51 3.43 21.28
CA PRO A 209 -3.20 4.06 21.54
C PRO A 209 -2.04 3.49 20.70
N ALA A 210 -2.06 2.19 20.40
CA ALA A 210 -1.02 1.54 19.61
C ALA A 210 -1.02 1.94 18.12
N THR A 211 -2.10 2.50 17.59
CA THR A 211 -2.24 2.81 16.15
C THR A 211 -1.07 3.62 15.62
N ARG A 212 -0.64 4.66 16.35
CA ARG A 212 0.46 5.55 15.94
C ARG A 212 1.82 4.85 15.93
N VAL A 213 2.07 3.99 16.91
CA VAL A 213 3.32 3.22 16.98
C VAL A 213 3.37 2.17 15.87
N PHE A 214 2.26 1.48 15.59
CA PHE A 214 2.17 0.53 14.47
C PHE A 214 2.36 1.24 13.12
N GLN A 215 1.76 2.41 12.93
CA GLN A 215 1.98 3.23 11.73
C GLN A 215 3.46 3.62 11.58
N ALA A 216 4.09 4.09 12.65
CA ALA A 216 5.50 4.49 12.62
C ALA A 216 6.42 3.32 12.24
N LEU A 217 6.21 2.15 12.87
CA LEU A 217 6.95 0.93 12.56
C LEU A 217 6.78 0.51 11.10
N ARG A 218 5.54 0.49 10.59
CA ARG A 218 5.25 0.15 9.21
C ARG A 218 5.98 1.07 8.23
N ILE A 219 5.90 2.39 8.45
CA ILE A 219 6.58 3.39 7.62
C ILE A 219 8.09 3.15 7.60
N ALA A 220 8.70 2.86 8.76
CA ALA A 220 10.14 2.63 8.86
C ALA A 220 10.58 1.30 8.22
N VAL A 221 9.85 0.22 8.51
CA VAL A 221 10.13 -1.12 7.93
C VAL A 221 10.16 -1.08 6.42
N ASN A 222 9.23 -0.34 5.82
CA ASN A 222 9.03 -0.32 4.37
C ASN A 222 9.66 0.90 3.68
N GLY A 223 10.22 1.87 4.43
CA GLY A 223 10.79 3.09 3.86
C GLY A 223 9.76 3.92 3.07
N GLU A 224 8.50 3.93 3.51
CA GLU A 224 7.36 4.40 2.71
C GLU A 224 7.54 5.83 2.20
N LEU A 225 7.98 6.76 3.04
CA LEU A 225 8.08 8.17 2.66
C LEU A 225 9.16 8.42 1.60
N GLU A 226 10.31 7.73 1.71
CA GLU A 226 11.36 7.81 0.69
C GLU A 226 10.91 7.18 -0.62
N ASN A 227 10.18 6.06 -0.53
CA ASN A 227 9.65 5.35 -1.68
C ASN A 227 8.62 6.20 -2.43
N ILE A 228 7.74 6.91 -1.70
CA ILE A 228 6.78 7.86 -2.29
C ILE A 228 7.52 8.97 -3.04
N GLN A 229 8.54 9.59 -2.43
CA GLN A 229 9.30 10.64 -3.08
C GLN A 229 9.97 10.17 -4.38
N LYS A 230 10.57 8.97 -4.37
CA LYS A 230 11.18 8.37 -5.56
C LYS A 230 10.12 8.04 -6.61
N GLY A 231 9.02 7.39 -6.19
CA GLY A 231 7.93 7.01 -7.09
C GLY A 231 7.26 8.20 -7.78
N LEU A 232 7.08 9.32 -7.06
CA LEU A 232 6.53 10.55 -7.66
C LEU A 232 7.48 11.12 -8.75
N LYS A 233 8.79 11.15 -8.49
CA LYS A 233 9.80 11.60 -9.48
C LYS A 233 9.83 10.68 -10.70
N GLU A 234 9.84 9.37 -10.48
CA GLU A 234 9.79 8.38 -11.56
C GLU A 234 8.51 8.51 -12.40
N GLY A 235 7.37 8.72 -11.75
CA GLY A 235 6.09 8.89 -12.42
C GLY A 235 6.02 10.15 -13.26
N GLU A 236 6.52 11.28 -12.77
CA GLU A 236 6.60 12.53 -13.52
C GLU A 236 7.40 12.33 -14.83
N LEU A 237 8.55 11.66 -14.75
CA LEU A 237 9.38 11.37 -15.90
C LEU A 237 8.71 10.45 -16.92
N LEU A 238 7.83 9.55 -16.48
CA LEU A 238 7.17 8.58 -17.33
C LEU A 238 5.90 9.10 -18.00
N LEU A 239 5.19 10.04 -17.37
CA LEU A 239 3.95 10.55 -17.93
C LEU A 239 4.17 11.24 -19.26
N ARG A 240 3.28 10.94 -20.22
CA ARG A 240 3.17 11.73 -21.46
C ARG A 240 2.34 12.98 -21.21
N SER A 241 2.44 13.94 -22.14
CA SER A 241 1.57 15.12 -22.11
C SER A 241 0.09 14.71 -22.08
N GLY A 242 -0.69 15.28 -21.16
CA GLY A 242 -2.09 14.93 -20.89
C GLY A 242 -2.31 13.63 -20.12
N GLY A 243 -1.24 12.94 -19.72
CA GLY A 243 -1.31 11.78 -18.81
C GLY A 243 -1.76 12.19 -17.41
N LYS A 244 -2.30 11.23 -16.66
CA LYS A 244 -2.83 11.44 -15.31
C LYS A 244 -2.01 10.67 -14.28
N PHE A 245 -1.67 11.34 -13.17
CA PHE A 245 -1.08 10.71 -12.00
C PHE A 245 -2.08 10.83 -10.84
N VAL A 246 -2.60 9.71 -10.40
CA VAL A 246 -3.58 9.63 -9.30
C VAL A 246 -2.90 8.97 -8.11
N VAL A 247 -3.02 9.60 -6.94
CA VAL A 247 -2.52 9.08 -5.66
C VAL A 247 -3.67 9.12 -4.66
N ILE A 248 -3.94 8.04 -3.98
CA ILE A 248 -4.90 7.87 -2.91
C ILE A 248 -4.21 7.31 -1.67
#